data_7f1310709160358c5630154e5053520b
#
_entry.id   7f1310709160358c5630154e5053520b
#
_cell.length_a   1.000
_cell.length_b   1.000
_cell.length_c   1.000
_cell.angle_alpha   90.00
_cell.angle_beta   90.00
_cell.angle_gamma   90.00
#
_symmetry.space_group_name_H-M   'P 1'
#
loop_
_entity.id
_entity.type
_entity.pdbx_description
1 polymer ?
#
loop_
_entity_poly.entity_id
_entity_poly.type
_entity_poly.pdbx_seq_one_letter_code
_entity_poly.pdbx_strand_id
1 'polypeptide(L)'
;MVYPQAEWGKAGDILMHTPGQELFNGVIHPTAGLFENYFDVDKAAEEHAEYIKMLEGNGIRVHRVSDILSEVGIDSLRALAASVLVYDISSIENESAEATEEYRQDVLSKMSRADLIRCILLQPVVKLSRTDNNTGYEAQYIQNPLMNLYFTRDQSITTPRGHIICNMNSSQRAPETRIINLCYEHLGLKTIFRVEGEGKLEGGDYIPAGTISLIGCGMRTNDEGIRQLLEADAFGHDTVVVVRDHKFWQMQMHLDTHFNIIDRNLCTMVRSRLEAKPGQPEFNTCDIWVRKPGKVKYSLWKKDKPFVEYIKSRGFTIIPIDYDDEMHYANNFLTIAPRHIMAVGGQSEELQQRFRDAGVTVEWIPLESLIDGYGAAHCMTQVLQRSKQW
;
A
#
# COMPACT_ATOMS: atom_id res chain seq x y z
N MET A 1 -17.50 13.86 2.95
CA MET A 1 -16.06 13.57 2.91
C MET A 1 -15.47 14.12 1.63
N VAL A 2 -14.25 14.67 1.67
CA VAL A 2 -13.56 15.21 0.49
C VAL A 2 -12.48 14.25 0.09
N TYR A 3 -12.69 13.54 -1.02
CA TYR A 3 -11.70 12.59 -1.54
C TYR A 3 -10.50 13.31 -2.19
N PRO A 4 -9.29 12.77 -2.11
CA PRO A 4 -8.10 13.33 -2.70
C PRO A 4 -8.25 13.61 -4.19
N GLN A 5 -8.03 14.88 -4.58
CA GLN A 5 -7.96 15.30 -5.98
C GLN A 5 -6.51 15.41 -6.42
N ALA A 6 -5.60 15.70 -5.49
CA ALA A 6 -4.19 15.90 -5.72
C ALA A 6 -3.36 15.45 -4.53
N GLU A 7 -2.17 14.90 -4.82
CA GLU A 7 -1.22 14.45 -3.79
C GLU A 7 -0.76 15.59 -2.87
N TRP A 8 -0.70 16.82 -3.39
CA TRP A 8 -0.33 18.02 -2.62
C TRP A 8 -1.47 18.66 -1.81
N GLY A 9 -2.70 18.14 -1.88
CA GLY A 9 -3.79 18.62 -1.01
C GLY A 9 -3.47 18.35 0.46
N LYS A 10 -3.83 19.28 1.37
CA LYS A 10 -3.59 19.09 2.80
C LYS A 10 -4.23 17.80 3.27
N ALA A 11 -3.42 16.88 3.84
CA ALA A 11 -3.87 15.62 4.39
C ALA A 11 -4.74 15.85 5.64
N GLY A 12 -5.85 15.13 5.74
CA GLY A 12 -6.78 15.23 6.87
C GLY A 12 -6.89 13.93 7.66
N ASP A 13 -7.16 12.84 6.97
CA ASP A 13 -7.33 11.51 7.59
C ASP A 13 -6.43 10.50 6.88
N ILE A 14 -5.72 9.68 7.66
CA ILE A 14 -4.80 8.64 7.18
C ILE A 14 -5.09 7.35 7.93
N LEU A 15 -5.07 6.21 7.21
CA LEU A 15 -5.09 4.87 7.79
C LEU A 15 -3.66 4.33 7.87
N MET A 16 -3.28 3.80 9.02
CA MET A 16 -1.97 3.19 9.28
C MET A 16 -2.11 1.89 10.09
N HIS A 17 -1.12 1.01 9.97
CA HIS A 17 -1.00 -0.19 10.80
C HIS A 17 0.38 -0.22 11.45
N THR A 18 0.43 -0.10 12.76
CA THR A 18 1.69 -0.27 13.49
C THR A 18 2.13 -1.74 13.43
N PRO A 19 3.36 -2.02 13.01
CA PRO A 19 3.90 -3.37 12.98
C PRO A 19 3.76 -4.07 14.32
N GLY A 20 3.32 -5.33 14.30
CA GLY A 20 3.11 -6.15 15.48
C GLY A 20 3.79 -7.52 15.39
N GLN A 21 3.21 -8.49 16.07
CA GLN A 21 3.74 -9.86 16.13
C GLN A 21 3.89 -10.51 14.73
N GLU A 22 3.05 -10.13 13.77
CA GLU A 22 3.08 -10.64 12.39
C GLU A 22 4.39 -10.29 11.67
N LEU A 23 5.00 -9.13 11.99
CA LEU A 23 6.24 -8.66 11.37
C LEU A 23 7.43 -9.57 11.67
N PHE A 24 7.51 -10.13 12.89
CA PHE A 24 8.61 -10.98 13.32
C PHE A 24 8.88 -12.15 12.36
N ASN A 25 7.82 -12.75 11.82
CA ASN A 25 7.97 -13.86 10.88
C ASN A 25 8.64 -13.43 9.56
N GLY A 26 8.47 -12.19 9.16
CA GLY A 26 9.10 -11.64 7.94
C GLY A 26 10.60 -11.44 8.09
N VAL A 27 11.04 -10.94 9.25
CA VAL A 27 12.47 -10.66 9.50
C VAL A 27 13.31 -11.92 9.77
N ILE A 28 12.69 -13.08 10.05
CA ILE A 28 13.39 -14.37 10.17
C ILE A 28 14.02 -14.77 8.83
N HIS A 29 13.34 -14.48 7.72
CA HIS A 29 13.88 -14.68 6.37
C HIS A 29 13.49 -13.49 5.49
N PRO A 30 14.22 -12.37 5.57
CA PRO A 30 13.82 -11.10 4.95
C PRO A 30 13.41 -11.21 3.50
N THR A 31 14.23 -11.82 2.66
CA THR A 31 13.93 -11.96 1.22
C THR A 31 12.59 -12.65 0.94
N ALA A 32 12.26 -13.72 1.69
CA ALA A 32 10.97 -14.41 1.56
C ALA A 32 9.82 -13.59 2.17
N GLY A 33 10.12 -12.76 3.16
CA GLY A 33 9.19 -11.80 3.77
C GLY A 33 8.93 -10.56 2.91
N LEU A 34 9.57 -10.45 1.76
CA LEU A 34 9.58 -9.25 0.92
C LEU A 34 10.25 -8.05 1.61
N PHE A 35 11.33 -8.32 2.34
CA PHE A 35 12.19 -7.33 2.99
C PHE A 35 13.60 -7.40 2.41
N GLU A 36 14.30 -6.27 2.44
CA GLU A 36 15.66 -6.16 1.96
C GLU A 36 16.66 -6.81 2.91
N ASN A 37 16.56 -6.45 4.20
CA ASN A 37 17.45 -6.89 5.26
C ASN A 37 16.67 -7.27 6.52
N TYR A 38 17.39 -7.87 7.48
CA TYR A 38 16.92 -8.00 8.85
C TYR A 38 16.90 -6.63 9.55
N PHE A 39 15.86 -6.36 10.30
CA PHE A 39 15.78 -5.21 11.21
C PHE A 39 15.09 -5.60 12.51
N ASP A 40 15.33 -4.79 13.55
CA ASP A 40 14.75 -4.99 14.88
C ASP A 40 13.27 -4.61 14.88
N VAL A 41 12.42 -5.56 15.25
CA VAL A 41 10.95 -5.42 15.23
C VAL A 41 10.44 -4.41 16.26
N ASP A 42 11.05 -4.38 17.45
CA ASP A 42 10.65 -3.48 18.51
C ASP A 42 11.03 -2.04 18.14
N LYS A 43 12.26 -1.84 17.63
CA LYS A 43 12.70 -0.55 17.10
C LYS A 43 11.81 -0.07 15.94
N ALA A 44 11.47 -0.96 15.04
CA ALA A 44 10.56 -0.66 13.93
C ALA A 44 9.17 -0.18 14.41
N ALA A 45 8.64 -0.80 15.46
CA ALA A 45 7.37 -0.38 16.06
C ALA A 45 7.48 1.00 16.72
N GLU A 46 8.62 1.30 17.41
CA GLU A 46 8.90 2.61 18.00
C GLU A 46 9.02 3.70 16.93
N GLU A 47 9.78 3.46 15.86
CA GLU A 47 9.93 4.37 14.72
C GLU A 47 8.55 4.68 14.08
N HIS A 48 7.74 3.66 13.85
CA HIS A 48 6.39 3.83 13.30
C HIS A 48 5.47 4.62 14.25
N ALA A 49 5.55 4.38 15.56
CA ALA A 49 4.79 5.12 16.55
C ALA A 49 5.21 6.61 16.60
N GLU A 50 6.50 6.92 16.45
CA GLU A 50 6.97 8.30 16.36
C GLU A 50 6.48 8.98 15.07
N TYR A 51 6.48 8.27 13.93
CA TYR A 51 5.90 8.81 12.69
C TYR A 51 4.42 9.15 12.87
N ILE A 52 3.63 8.30 13.53
CA ILE A 52 2.22 8.61 13.86
C ILE A 52 2.11 9.89 14.68
N LYS A 53 2.92 10.07 15.74
CA LYS A 53 2.90 11.28 16.57
C LYS A 53 3.21 12.54 15.76
N MET A 54 4.18 12.46 14.84
CA MET A 54 4.53 13.58 13.96
C MET A 54 3.36 13.95 13.04
N LEU A 55 2.65 12.97 12.49
CA LEU A 55 1.44 13.19 11.68
C LEU A 55 0.33 13.84 12.51
N GLU A 56 0.06 13.32 13.71
CA GLU A 56 -0.93 13.88 14.66
C GLU A 56 -0.55 15.31 15.09
N GLY A 57 0.76 15.58 15.29
CA GLY A 57 1.31 16.89 15.59
C GLY A 57 1.05 17.92 14.46
N ASN A 58 0.92 17.48 13.21
CA ASN A 58 0.53 18.28 12.07
C ASN A 58 -1.00 18.44 11.90
N GLY A 59 -1.77 17.96 12.88
CA GLY A 59 -3.23 18.03 12.86
C GLY A 59 -3.89 17.03 11.91
N ILE A 60 -3.18 15.98 11.53
CA ILE A 60 -3.68 14.88 10.71
C ILE A 60 -4.27 13.81 11.65
N ARG A 61 -5.48 13.36 11.35
CA ARG A 61 -6.10 12.27 12.11
C ARG A 61 -5.59 10.93 11.60
N VAL A 62 -4.97 10.16 12.49
CA VAL A 62 -4.49 8.82 12.17
C VAL A 62 -5.48 7.78 12.70
N HIS A 63 -6.04 6.99 11.80
CA HIS A 63 -6.84 5.81 12.10
C HIS A 63 -5.91 4.60 12.12
N ARG A 64 -5.85 3.89 13.25
CA ARG A 64 -4.99 2.72 13.38
C ARG A 64 -5.80 1.45 13.14
N VAL A 65 -5.29 0.57 12.29
CA VAL A 65 -5.94 -0.73 12.01
C VAL A 65 -6.14 -1.52 13.30
N SER A 66 -5.15 -1.52 14.22
CA SER A 66 -5.25 -2.18 15.53
C SER A 66 -6.43 -1.70 16.36
N ASP A 67 -6.65 -0.38 16.40
CA ASP A 67 -7.74 0.23 17.18
C ASP A 67 -9.08 -0.14 16.56
N ILE A 68 -9.19 -0.03 15.23
CA ILE A 68 -10.39 -0.44 14.50
C ILE A 68 -10.72 -1.91 14.75
N LEU A 69 -9.75 -2.82 14.66
CA LEU A 69 -9.96 -4.24 14.95
C LEU A 69 -10.38 -4.48 16.42
N SER A 70 -9.98 -3.59 17.34
CA SER A 70 -10.42 -3.65 18.73
C SER A 70 -11.86 -3.16 18.95
N GLU A 71 -12.40 -2.37 18.03
CA GLU A 71 -13.71 -1.72 18.12
C GLU A 71 -14.79 -2.39 17.27
N VAL A 72 -14.42 -2.99 16.13
CA VAL A 72 -15.38 -3.63 15.20
C VAL A 72 -16.20 -4.72 15.91
N GLY A 73 -17.43 -4.99 15.42
CA GLY A 73 -18.33 -5.99 16.00
C GLY A 73 -17.69 -7.38 16.06
N ILE A 74 -17.87 -8.09 17.18
CA ILE A 74 -17.27 -9.41 17.41
C ILE A 74 -17.63 -10.43 16.32
N ASP A 75 -18.83 -10.34 15.75
CA ASP A 75 -19.28 -11.24 14.70
C ASP A 75 -18.55 -10.99 13.37
N SER A 76 -18.22 -9.73 13.06
CA SER A 76 -17.38 -9.39 11.90
C SER A 76 -15.95 -9.90 12.05
N LEU A 77 -15.38 -9.79 13.25
CA LEU A 77 -14.06 -10.38 13.54
C LEU A 77 -14.09 -11.90 13.43
N ARG A 78 -15.14 -12.54 13.98
CA ARG A 78 -15.30 -13.99 13.91
C ARG A 78 -15.44 -14.46 12.47
N ALA A 79 -16.22 -13.77 11.65
CA ALA A 79 -16.38 -14.08 10.24
C ALA A 79 -15.04 -13.94 9.48
N LEU A 80 -14.25 -12.89 9.76
CA LEU A 80 -12.93 -12.71 9.15
C LEU A 80 -11.96 -13.79 9.63
N ALA A 81 -11.89 -14.10 10.92
CA ALA A 81 -11.05 -15.17 11.46
C ALA A 81 -11.44 -16.54 10.89
N ALA A 82 -12.75 -16.81 10.73
CA ALA A 82 -13.24 -18.03 10.09
C ALA A 82 -12.81 -18.17 8.64
N SER A 83 -12.58 -17.06 7.93
CA SER A 83 -12.11 -17.09 6.54
C SER A 83 -10.62 -17.39 6.39
N VAL A 84 -9.84 -17.39 7.49
CA VAL A 84 -8.37 -17.54 7.45
C VAL A 84 -7.84 -18.68 8.34
N LEU A 85 -8.54 -19.07 9.40
CA LEU A 85 -8.19 -20.26 10.19
C LEU A 85 -8.52 -21.51 9.40
N VAL A 86 -7.54 -22.37 9.17
CA VAL A 86 -7.72 -23.61 8.43
C VAL A 86 -7.35 -24.81 9.31
N TYR A 87 -8.24 -25.82 9.37
CA TYR A 87 -7.92 -27.15 9.86
C TYR A 87 -7.69 -28.05 8.65
N ASP A 88 -6.42 -28.40 8.41
CA ASP A 88 -6.01 -29.26 7.30
C ASP A 88 -6.03 -30.73 7.76
N ILE A 89 -7.01 -31.48 7.28
CA ILE A 89 -7.20 -32.92 7.53
C ILE A 89 -6.82 -33.77 6.31
N SER A 90 -6.16 -33.20 5.32
CA SER A 90 -5.84 -33.87 4.05
C SER A 90 -5.00 -35.15 4.21
N SER A 91 -4.30 -35.31 5.34
CA SER A 91 -3.49 -36.48 5.67
C SER A 91 -4.24 -37.53 6.49
N ILE A 92 -5.53 -37.34 6.80
CA ILE A 92 -6.32 -38.24 7.64
C ILE A 92 -7.40 -38.94 6.80
N GLU A 93 -7.28 -40.25 6.65
CA GLU A 93 -8.30 -41.04 5.96
C GLU A 93 -9.58 -41.15 6.79
N ASN A 94 -10.74 -41.02 6.12
CA ASN A 94 -12.08 -41.15 6.69
C ASN A 94 -12.43 -40.11 7.79
N GLU A 95 -11.73 -38.96 7.87
CA GLU A 95 -12.12 -37.86 8.74
C GLU A 95 -13.32 -37.11 8.14
N SER A 96 -14.31 -36.77 8.98
CA SER A 96 -15.46 -35.98 8.54
C SER A 96 -15.12 -34.52 8.42
N ALA A 97 -15.23 -33.99 7.21
CA ALA A 97 -15.05 -32.55 6.97
C ALA A 97 -16.10 -31.71 7.71
N GLU A 98 -17.35 -32.22 7.78
CA GLU A 98 -18.44 -31.56 8.50
C GLU A 98 -18.16 -31.47 10.01
N ALA A 99 -17.74 -32.58 10.62
CA ALA A 99 -17.41 -32.60 12.06
C ALA A 99 -16.20 -31.73 12.37
N THR A 100 -15.20 -31.70 11.49
CA THR A 100 -14.03 -30.83 11.62
C THR A 100 -14.45 -29.35 11.53
N GLU A 101 -15.32 -28.99 10.62
CA GLU A 101 -15.84 -27.63 10.46
C GLU A 101 -16.70 -27.23 11.68
N GLU A 102 -17.59 -28.07 12.18
CA GLU A 102 -18.35 -27.83 13.38
C GLU A 102 -17.44 -27.57 14.59
N TYR A 103 -16.39 -28.37 14.77
CA TYR A 103 -15.40 -28.15 15.83
C TYR A 103 -14.64 -26.83 15.65
N ARG A 104 -14.26 -26.48 14.43
CA ARG A 104 -13.58 -25.20 14.13
C ARG A 104 -14.49 -24.02 14.47
N GLN A 105 -15.77 -24.08 14.14
CA GLN A 105 -16.76 -23.04 14.48
C GLN A 105 -16.99 -22.96 15.99
N ASP A 106 -17.03 -24.08 16.69
CA ASP A 106 -17.14 -24.09 18.16
C ASP A 106 -15.92 -23.40 18.80
N VAL A 107 -14.70 -23.70 18.34
CA VAL A 107 -13.48 -23.02 18.82
C VAL A 107 -13.52 -21.51 18.54
N LEU A 108 -13.86 -21.10 17.31
CA LEU A 108 -13.97 -19.69 16.93
C LEU A 108 -15.04 -18.96 17.79
N SER A 109 -16.12 -19.65 18.14
CA SER A 109 -17.20 -19.07 18.98
C SER A 109 -16.71 -18.71 20.39
N LYS A 110 -15.73 -19.43 20.91
CA LYS A 110 -15.14 -19.29 22.25
C LYS A 110 -13.94 -18.37 22.30
N MET A 111 -13.35 -18.02 21.14
CA MET A 111 -12.19 -17.14 21.08
C MET A 111 -12.50 -15.74 21.60
N SER A 112 -11.56 -15.21 22.39
CA SER A 112 -11.59 -13.80 22.77
C SER A 112 -11.36 -12.90 21.56
N ARG A 113 -11.71 -11.62 21.67
CA ARG A 113 -11.38 -10.61 20.63
C ARG A 113 -9.91 -10.62 20.27
N ALA A 114 -9.02 -10.66 21.26
CA ALA A 114 -7.58 -10.68 21.06
C ALA A 114 -7.12 -11.91 20.27
N ASP A 115 -7.72 -13.09 20.55
CA ASP A 115 -7.38 -14.32 19.82
C ASP A 115 -7.88 -14.31 18.39
N LEU A 116 -9.08 -13.76 18.15
CA LEU A 116 -9.60 -13.55 16.79
C LEU A 116 -8.68 -12.62 15.99
N ILE A 117 -8.20 -11.51 16.59
CA ILE A 117 -7.25 -10.59 15.93
C ILE A 117 -5.93 -11.29 15.63
N ARG A 118 -5.37 -12.06 16.58
CA ARG A 118 -4.16 -12.87 16.32
C ARG A 118 -4.37 -13.85 15.18
N CYS A 119 -5.51 -14.54 15.17
CA CYS A 119 -5.86 -15.46 14.09
C CYS A 119 -5.89 -14.75 12.72
N ILE A 120 -6.49 -13.56 12.65
CA ILE A 120 -6.56 -12.75 11.43
C ILE A 120 -5.16 -12.32 10.96
N LEU A 121 -4.29 -11.87 11.86
CA LEU A 121 -2.96 -11.36 11.52
C LEU A 121 -1.96 -12.49 11.18
N LEU A 122 -2.08 -13.65 11.85
CA LEU A 122 -1.14 -14.75 11.69
C LEU A 122 -1.61 -15.83 10.70
N GLN A 123 -2.88 -15.87 10.36
CA GLN A 123 -3.50 -16.81 9.40
C GLN A 123 -3.06 -18.27 9.59
N PRO A 124 -3.37 -18.90 10.73
CA PRO A 124 -2.87 -20.22 11.07
C PRO A 124 -3.54 -21.31 10.25
N VAL A 125 -2.71 -22.28 9.82
CA VAL A 125 -3.14 -23.57 9.33
C VAL A 125 -2.73 -24.63 10.35
N VAL A 126 -3.70 -25.37 10.87
CA VAL A 126 -3.48 -26.48 11.81
C VAL A 126 -3.57 -27.77 11.01
N LYS A 127 -2.41 -28.29 10.61
CA LYS A 127 -2.33 -29.55 9.88
C LYS A 127 -2.40 -30.71 10.86
N LEU A 128 -3.48 -31.47 10.80
CA LEU A 128 -3.78 -32.56 11.71
C LEU A 128 -3.28 -33.91 11.18
N SER A 129 -2.86 -34.76 12.09
CA SER A 129 -2.58 -36.20 11.83
C SER A 129 -3.16 -37.05 12.97
N ARG A 130 -3.49 -38.34 12.69
CA ARG A 130 -3.91 -39.28 13.72
C ARG A 130 -2.71 -39.85 14.45
N THR A 131 -2.91 -40.10 15.74
CA THR A 131 -1.95 -40.76 16.61
C THR A 131 -2.70 -41.65 17.61
N ASP A 132 -2.08 -42.76 18.02
CA ASP A 132 -2.60 -43.63 19.08
C ASP A 132 -2.25 -43.08 20.49
N ASN A 133 -1.52 -41.99 20.55
CA ASN A 133 -1.10 -41.31 21.77
C ASN A 133 -2.03 -40.16 22.12
N ASN A 134 -1.97 -39.74 23.37
CA ASN A 134 -2.61 -38.54 23.90
C ASN A 134 -4.13 -38.39 23.57
N THR A 135 -4.50 -37.35 22.83
CA THR A 135 -5.88 -37.03 22.47
C THR A 135 -6.35 -37.71 21.18
N GLY A 136 -5.52 -38.55 20.56
CA GLY A 136 -5.80 -39.15 19.25
C GLY A 136 -5.42 -38.29 18.05
N TYR A 137 -4.91 -37.08 18.28
CA TYR A 137 -4.43 -36.15 17.26
C TYR A 137 -3.07 -35.59 17.61
N GLU A 138 -2.27 -35.35 16.58
CA GLU A 138 -1.10 -34.49 16.58
C GLU A 138 -1.30 -33.36 15.57
N ALA A 139 -0.67 -32.21 15.79
CA ALA A 139 -0.81 -31.06 14.92
C ALA A 139 0.54 -30.41 14.60
N GLN A 140 0.71 -30.04 13.32
CA GLN A 140 1.72 -29.10 12.89
C GLN A 140 1.04 -27.72 12.68
N TYR A 141 1.59 -26.69 13.32
CA TYR A 141 1.08 -25.32 13.19
C TYR A 141 1.91 -24.58 12.15
N ILE A 142 1.24 -24.11 11.08
CA ILE A 142 1.82 -23.32 10.01
C ILE A 142 1.19 -21.93 10.12
N GLN A 143 1.98 -20.87 9.99
CA GLN A 143 1.48 -19.50 9.98
C GLN A 143 1.82 -18.84 8.65
N ASN A 144 0.87 -18.02 8.14
CA ASN A 144 1.03 -17.19 6.94
C ASN A 144 0.77 -15.72 7.34
N PRO A 145 1.64 -15.12 8.18
CA PRO A 145 1.39 -13.83 8.80
C PRO A 145 1.37 -12.70 7.78
N LEU A 146 0.57 -11.67 8.07
CA LEU A 146 0.43 -10.48 7.24
C LEU A 146 1.56 -9.49 7.53
N MET A 147 2.79 -9.90 7.34
CA MET A 147 4.00 -9.19 7.75
C MET A 147 4.20 -7.84 7.04
N ASN A 148 3.57 -7.64 5.88
CA ASN A 148 3.64 -6.39 5.11
C ASN A 148 2.42 -5.47 5.31
N LEU A 149 1.52 -5.77 6.25
CA LEU A 149 0.29 -5.00 6.48
C LEU A 149 0.57 -3.54 6.87
N TYR A 150 1.72 -3.23 7.47
CA TYR A 150 2.12 -1.87 7.81
C TYR A 150 2.34 -0.96 6.60
N PHE A 151 2.52 -1.51 5.40
CA PHE A 151 2.48 -0.77 4.15
C PHE A 151 1.02 -0.58 3.70
N THR A 152 0.30 0.26 4.42
CA THR A 152 -1.15 0.47 4.21
C THR A 152 -1.49 1.19 2.91
N ARG A 153 -0.49 1.67 2.16
CA ARG A 153 -0.67 2.28 0.84
C ARG A 153 -1.20 1.31 -0.19
N ASP A 154 -0.78 0.03 -0.14
CA ASP A 154 -0.85 -0.86 -1.27
C ASP A 154 -2.20 -1.56 -1.43
N GLN A 155 -2.94 -1.81 -0.34
CA GLN A 155 -4.17 -2.59 -0.37
C GLN A 155 -5.37 -1.84 -0.93
N SER A 156 -5.24 -0.51 -1.11
CA SER A 156 -6.34 0.33 -1.60
C SER A 156 -5.84 1.63 -2.22
N ILE A 157 -6.67 2.26 -3.06
CA ILE A 157 -6.43 3.62 -3.53
C ILE A 157 -7.63 4.51 -3.20
N THR A 158 -7.36 5.81 -3.02
CA THR A 158 -8.41 6.81 -2.85
C THR A 158 -8.40 7.76 -4.04
N THR A 159 -9.45 7.68 -4.85
CA THR A 159 -9.63 8.52 -6.05
C THR A 159 -10.61 9.66 -5.76
N PRO A 160 -10.74 10.65 -6.64
CA PRO A 160 -11.79 11.68 -6.54
C PRO A 160 -13.23 11.13 -6.43
N ARG A 161 -13.45 9.90 -6.82
CA ARG A 161 -14.75 9.22 -6.72
C ARG A 161 -15.00 8.50 -5.41
N GLY A 162 -13.95 8.03 -4.76
CA GLY A 162 -14.02 7.24 -3.53
C GLY A 162 -12.91 6.22 -3.41
N HIS A 163 -13.10 5.28 -2.48
CA HIS A 163 -12.11 4.25 -2.17
C HIS A 163 -12.28 3.03 -3.06
N ILE A 164 -11.16 2.47 -3.49
CA ILE A 164 -11.08 1.26 -4.31
C ILE A 164 -10.22 0.25 -3.56
N ILE A 165 -10.69 -0.98 -3.44
CA ILE A 165 -9.90 -2.08 -2.88
C ILE A 165 -9.07 -2.70 -4.01
N CYS A 166 -7.79 -2.82 -3.77
CA CYS A 166 -6.82 -3.40 -4.69
C CYS A 166 -6.89 -4.93 -4.75
N ASN A 167 -6.28 -5.51 -5.78
CA ASN A 167 -5.99 -6.93 -5.88
C ASN A 167 -4.48 -7.10 -5.97
N MET A 168 -3.88 -7.45 -4.84
CA MET A 168 -2.42 -7.54 -4.70
C MET A 168 -1.81 -8.52 -5.69
N ASN A 169 -0.64 -8.20 -6.22
CA ASN A 169 0.09 -9.11 -7.09
C ASN A 169 0.68 -10.30 -6.31
N SER A 170 1.19 -10.05 -5.10
CA SER A 170 1.67 -11.09 -4.21
C SER A 170 0.50 -11.83 -3.52
N SER A 171 0.44 -13.16 -3.67
CA SER A 171 -0.53 -13.99 -2.96
C SER A 171 -0.38 -13.91 -1.43
N GLN A 172 0.85 -13.71 -0.95
CA GLN A 172 1.17 -13.53 0.47
C GLN A 172 0.51 -12.28 1.05
N ARG A 173 0.37 -11.20 0.25
CA ARG A 173 -0.25 -9.94 0.65
C ARG A 173 -1.74 -9.86 0.33
N ALA A 174 -2.26 -10.74 -0.51
CA ALA A 174 -3.66 -10.69 -0.95
C ALA A 174 -4.69 -10.64 0.21
N PRO A 175 -4.51 -11.36 1.33
CA PRO A 175 -5.46 -11.29 2.45
C PRO A 175 -5.51 -9.94 3.17
N GLU A 176 -4.45 -9.10 3.08
CA GLU A 176 -4.41 -7.77 3.70
C GLU A 176 -5.59 -6.89 3.27
N THR A 177 -6.04 -7.03 2.02
CA THR A 177 -7.14 -6.23 1.45
C THR A 177 -8.48 -6.44 2.19
N ARG A 178 -8.68 -7.60 2.82
CA ARG A 178 -9.89 -7.89 3.60
C ARG A 178 -9.93 -7.07 4.89
N ILE A 179 -8.75 -6.89 5.53
CA ILE A 179 -8.63 -6.08 6.74
C ILE A 179 -8.90 -4.62 6.41
N ILE A 180 -8.30 -4.10 5.33
CA ILE A 180 -8.52 -2.71 4.92
C ILE A 180 -9.99 -2.47 4.55
N ASN A 181 -10.65 -3.42 3.88
CA ASN A 181 -12.08 -3.32 3.60
C ASN A 181 -12.91 -3.25 4.89
N LEU A 182 -12.61 -4.10 5.89
CA LEU A 182 -13.27 -4.08 7.20
C LEU A 182 -13.06 -2.73 7.91
N CYS A 183 -11.85 -2.16 7.82
CA CYS A 183 -11.56 -0.83 8.35
C CYS A 183 -12.41 0.24 7.66
N TYR A 184 -12.57 0.18 6.35
CA TYR A 184 -13.40 1.12 5.61
C TYR A 184 -14.87 1.02 5.99
N GLU A 185 -15.40 -0.19 6.12
CA GLU A 185 -16.76 -0.43 6.58
C GLU A 185 -17.00 0.17 7.99
N HIS A 186 -16.07 -0.07 8.93
CA HIS A 186 -16.13 0.48 10.28
C HIS A 186 -16.11 2.01 10.30
N LEU A 187 -15.25 2.62 9.47
CA LEU A 187 -15.15 4.08 9.34
C LEU A 187 -16.30 4.70 8.52
N GLY A 188 -17.25 3.89 8.03
CA GLY A 188 -18.35 4.36 7.17
C GLY A 188 -17.86 4.88 5.80
N LEU A 189 -16.71 4.43 5.33
CA LEU A 189 -16.13 4.79 4.05
C LEU A 189 -16.73 3.92 2.94
N LYS A 190 -17.16 4.56 1.85
CA LYS A 190 -17.73 3.83 0.72
C LYS A 190 -16.65 3.30 -0.20
N THR A 191 -16.51 1.99 -0.28
CA THR A 191 -15.79 1.32 -1.37
C THR A 191 -16.65 1.38 -2.64
N ILE A 192 -16.13 2.02 -3.70
CA ILE A 192 -16.85 2.21 -4.97
C ILE A 192 -16.54 1.12 -5.99
N PHE A 193 -15.41 0.46 -5.85
CA PHE A 193 -14.94 -0.60 -6.76
C PHE A 193 -13.94 -1.52 -6.06
N ARG A 194 -13.81 -2.73 -6.58
CA ARG A 194 -12.78 -3.71 -6.22
C ARG A 194 -12.20 -4.29 -7.50
N VAL A 195 -10.87 -4.31 -7.60
CA VAL A 195 -10.18 -5.01 -8.70
C VAL A 195 -10.18 -6.50 -8.41
N GLU A 196 -10.48 -7.33 -9.40
CA GLU A 196 -10.66 -8.78 -9.22
C GLU A 196 -10.03 -9.60 -10.36
N GLY A 197 -10.01 -10.92 -10.17
CA GLY A 197 -9.53 -11.87 -11.18
C GLY A 197 -8.07 -11.67 -11.54
N GLU A 198 -7.79 -11.62 -12.84
CA GLU A 198 -6.44 -11.41 -13.38
C GLU A 198 -5.94 -9.97 -13.25
N GLY A 199 -6.85 -9.01 -12.97
CA GLY A 199 -6.48 -7.62 -12.73
C GLY A 199 -5.65 -7.49 -11.45
N LYS A 200 -4.50 -6.81 -11.54
CA LYS A 200 -3.63 -6.49 -10.42
C LYS A 200 -3.52 -4.99 -10.24
N LEU A 201 -3.60 -4.56 -9.00
CA LEU A 201 -3.48 -3.17 -8.58
C LEU A 201 -2.85 -3.12 -7.19
N GLU A 202 -1.82 -2.29 -7.03
CA GLU A 202 -1.27 -1.91 -5.73
C GLU A 202 -1.22 -0.38 -5.63
N GLY A 203 -1.52 0.16 -4.44
CA GLY A 203 -1.79 1.59 -4.27
C GLY A 203 -0.59 2.50 -4.42
N GLY A 204 0.64 1.99 -4.27
CA GLY A 204 1.86 2.73 -4.54
C GLY A 204 2.03 3.15 -6.01
N ASP A 205 1.26 2.53 -6.91
CA ASP A 205 1.21 2.92 -8.33
C ASP A 205 0.24 4.07 -8.62
N TYR A 206 -0.62 4.48 -7.68
CA TYR A 206 -1.62 5.51 -7.93
C TYR A 206 -1.28 6.86 -7.28
N ILE A 207 -1.22 7.93 -8.09
CA ILE A 207 -0.98 9.29 -7.62
C ILE A 207 -2.01 10.25 -8.26
N PRO A 208 -2.92 10.84 -7.47
CA PRO A 208 -3.82 11.88 -7.96
C PRO A 208 -3.05 13.20 -8.16
N ALA A 209 -3.15 13.80 -9.33
CA ALA A 209 -2.38 15.00 -9.68
C ALA A 209 -3.26 16.16 -10.17
N GLY A 210 -4.25 16.54 -9.35
CA GLY A 210 -5.11 17.70 -9.52
C GLY A 210 -6.18 17.55 -10.60
N THR A 211 -5.77 17.48 -11.86
CA THR A 211 -6.67 17.31 -13.01
C THR A 211 -6.47 16.00 -13.74
N ILE A 212 -5.49 15.20 -13.31
CA ILE A 212 -5.13 13.92 -13.91
C ILE A 212 -4.91 12.87 -12.83
N SER A 213 -5.14 11.61 -13.17
CA SER A 213 -4.68 10.45 -12.41
C SER A 213 -3.43 9.89 -13.06
N LEU A 214 -2.37 9.71 -12.30
CA LEU A 214 -1.20 8.93 -12.71
C LEU A 214 -1.35 7.52 -12.16
N ILE A 215 -1.04 6.50 -12.97
CA ILE A 215 -1.03 5.12 -12.51
C ILE A 215 0.13 4.35 -13.15
N GLY A 216 0.98 3.75 -12.32
CA GLY A 216 2.04 2.86 -12.74
C GLY A 216 1.48 1.57 -13.35
N CYS A 217 2.18 1.03 -14.34
CA CYS A 217 1.93 -0.29 -14.90
C CYS A 217 3.27 -1.00 -15.09
N GLY A 218 3.49 -2.02 -14.27
CA GLY A 218 4.79 -2.67 -14.21
C GLY A 218 4.76 -3.96 -13.39
N MET A 219 5.60 -4.05 -12.38
CA MET A 219 5.77 -5.27 -11.57
C MET A 219 4.53 -5.62 -10.75
N ARG A 220 3.79 -4.63 -10.23
CA ARG A 220 2.72 -4.82 -9.24
C ARG A 220 1.33 -4.55 -9.79
N THR A 221 1.20 -3.57 -10.67
CA THR A 221 -0.07 -3.22 -11.33
C THR A 221 0.01 -3.59 -12.80
N ASN A 222 -1.05 -4.20 -13.33
CA ASN A 222 -1.10 -4.66 -14.72
C ASN A 222 -2.19 -3.96 -15.54
N ASP A 223 -2.12 -4.16 -16.87
CA ASP A 223 -3.09 -3.60 -17.81
C ASP A 223 -4.53 -4.00 -17.52
N GLU A 224 -4.75 -5.23 -17.05
CA GLU A 224 -6.10 -5.71 -16.73
C GLU A 224 -6.71 -4.97 -15.54
N GLY A 225 -5.94 -4.74 -14.46
CA GLY A 225 -6.40 -3.94 -13.33
C GLY A 225 -6.73 -2.50 -13.74
N ILE A 226 -5.87 -1.89 -14.57
CA ILE A 226 -6.10 -0.53 -15.09
C ILE A 226 -7.34 -0.49 -15.99
N ARG A 227 -7.53 -1.48 -16.86
CA ARG A 227 -8.70 -1.60 -17.74
C ARG A 227 -10.00 -1.64 -16.93
N GLN A 228 -10.06 -2.44 -15.85
CA GLN A 228 -11.21 -2.51 -14.98
C GLN A 228 -11.56 -1.14 -14.39
N LEU A 229 -10.55 -0.38 -13.93
CA LEU A 229 -10.76 0.97 -13.38
C LEU A 229 -11.24 1.98 -14.42
N LEU A 230 -10.71 1.92 -15.67
CA LEU A 230 -11.14 2.78 -16.78
C LEU A 230 -12.59 2.49 -17.16
N GLU A 231 -12.97 1.21 -17.25
CA GLU A 231 -14.33 0.79 -17.60
C GLU A 231 -15.36 1.13 -16.51
N ALA A 232 -14.97 1.02 -15.24
CA ALA A 232 -15.81 1.40 -14.10
C ALA A 232 -15.89 2.91 -13.86
N ASP A 233 -15.18 3.75 -14.62
CA ASP A 233 -15.02 5.20 -14.39
C ASP A 233 -14.54 5.51 -12.94
N ALA A 234 -13.66 4.67 -12.42
CA ALA A 234 -13.27 4.70 -11.02
C ALA A 234 -12.22 5.77 -10.67
N PHE A 235 -11.47 6.28 -11.66
CA PHE A 235 -10.44 7.31 -11.44
C PHE A 235 -10.98 8.70 -11.08
N GLY A 236 -12.09 9.11 -11.63
CA GLY A 236 -12.72 10.40 -11.35
C GLY A 236 -12.17 11.60 -12.15
N HIS A 237 -10.92 11.60 -12.57
CA HIS A 237 -10.35 12.63 -13.45
C HIS A 237 -10.67 12.34 -14.93
N ASP A 238 -10.73 13.40 -15.76
CA ASP A 238 -11.01 13.23 -17.20
C ASP A 238 -9.78 12.74 -17.98
N THR A 239 -8.62 12.76 -17.37
CA THR A 239 -7.37 12.24 -17.96
C THR A 239 -6.72 11.25 -17.02
N VAL A 240 -6.37 10.08 -17.55
CA VAL A 240 -5.60 9.05 -16.86
C VAL A 240 -4.33 8.80 -17.65
N VAL A 241 -3.20 8.82 -16.95
CA VAL A 241 -1.87 8.62 -17.52
C VAL A 241 -1.30 7.33 -16.96
N VAL A 242 -1.19 6.34 -17.81
CA VAL A 242 -0.62 5.03 -17.46
C VAL A 242 0.88 5.10 -17.70
N VAL A 243 1.67 5.09 -16.64
CA VAL A 243 3.13 5.14 -16.69
C VAL A 243 3.68 3.73 -16.82
N ARG A 244 4.35 3.45 -17.94
CA ARG A 244 4.90 2.13 -18.26
C ARG A 244 6.28 1.97 -17.63
N ASP A 245 6.41 1.04 -16.69
CA ASP A 245 7.71 0.62 -16.17
C ASP A 245 8.21 -0.62 -16.94
N HIS A 246 9.47 -0.54 -17.39
CA HIS A 246 10.12 -1.62 -18.15
C HIS A 246 11.30 -2.24 -17.38
N LYS A 247 11.65 -1.71 -16.19
CA LYS A 247 12.80 -2.17 -15.42
C LYS A 247 12.48 -3.37 -14.52
N PHE A 248 11.26 -3.43 -13.98
CA PHE A 248 10.79 -4.51 -13.08
C PHE A 248 11.77 -4.76 -11.91
N TRP A 249 12.19 -3.70 -11.24
CA TRP A 249 13.15 -3.78 -10.13
C TRP A 249 12.44 -3.60 -8.79
N GLN A 250 12.73 -4.48 -7.81
CA GLN A 250 12.05 -4.50 -6.51
C GLN A 250 12.15 -3.15 -5.77
N MET A 251 13.31 -2.47 -5.78
CA MET A 251 13.51 -1.14 -5.18
C MET A 251 12.61 -0.06 -5.80
N GLN A 252 12.22 -0.25 -7.06
CA GLN A 252 11.38 0.68 -7.82
C GLN A 252 10.06 0.00 -8.23
N MET A 253 9.51 -0.84 -7.35
CA MET A 253 8.37 -1.71 -7.67
C MET A 253 7.07 -0.96 -7.97
N HIS A 254 6.91 0.26 -7.45
CA HIS A 254 5.76 1.12 -7.64
C HIS A 254 6.18 2.49 -8.17
N LEU A 255 5.22 3.24 -8.70
CA LEU A 255 5.44 4.60 -9.19
C LEU A 255 5.99 5.52 -8.08
N ASP A 256 5.47 5.42 -6.85
CA ASP A 256 5.82 6.26 -5.71
C ASP A 256 7.24 6.04 -5.17
N THR A 257 7.92 4.97 -5.58
CA THR A 257 9.31 4.72 -5.19
C THR A 257 10.31 5.45 -6.08
N HIS A 258 9.93 5.84 -7.31
CA HIS A 258 10.83 6.49 -8.26
C HIS A 258 10.32 7.82 -8.83
N PHE A 259 9.05 8.17 -8.55
CA PHE A 259 8.41 9.44 -8.87
C PHE A 259 7.43 9.82 -7.77
N ASN A 260 7.42 11.09 -7.32
CA ASN A 260 6.44 11.56 -6.35
C ASN A 260 6.16 13.06 -6.53
N ILE A 261 5.05 13.55 -5.98
CA ILE A 261 4.59 14.93 -6.18
C ILE A 261 4.64 15.71 -4.87
N ILE A 262 5.29 16.88 -4.90
CA ILE A 262 5.40 17.80 -3.77
C ILE A 262 4.33 18.92 -3.84
N ASP A 263 4.09 19.45 -5.05
CA ASP A 263 3.17 20.56 -5.28
C ASP A 263 2.61 20.49 -6.70
N ARG A 264 1.66 21.39 -7.03
CA ARG A 264 1.01 21.48 -8.36
C ARG A 264 1.97 21.59 -9.55
N ASN A 265 3.19 22.02 -9.30
CA ASN A 265 4.22 22.24 -10.31
C ASN A 265 5.61 21.75 -9.89
N LEU A 266 5.68 20.93 -8.83
CA LEU A 266 6.93 20.41 -8.27
C LEU A 266 6.81 18.95 -7.95
N CYS A 267 7.75 18.16 -8.45
CA CYS A 267 7.83 16.71 -8.20
C CYS A 267 9.28 16.28 -8.05
N THR A 268 9.48 15.06 -7.62
CA THR A 268 10.78 14.37 -7.58
C THR A 268 10.79 13.23 -8.59
N MET A 269 11.96 12.86 -9.02
CA MET A 269 12.19 11.65 -9.82
C MET A 269 13.63 11.16 -9.59
N VAL A 270 13.81 9.86 -9.45
CA VAL A 270 15.14 9.27 -9.36
C VAL A 270 15.94 9.57 -10.63
N ARG A 271 17.21 9.91 -10.47
CA ARG A 271 18.07 10.37 -11.57
C ARG A 271 18.19 9.33 -12.69
N SER A 272 18.22 8.05 -12.33
CA SER A 272 18.29 6.95 -13.30
C SER A 272 17.11 6.98 -14.28
N ARG A 273 15.89 7.33 -13.84
CA ARG A 273 14.70 7.49 -14.68
C ARG A 273 14.64 8.83 -15.41
N LEU A 274 15.11 9.89 -14.74
CA LEU A 274 15.10 11.26 -15.28
C LEU A 274 16.02 11.39 -16.51
N GLU A 275 17.19 10.74 -16.48
CA GLU A 275 18.23 10.85 -17.51
C GLU A 275 18.22 9.68 -18.50
N ALA A 276 17.33 8.69 -18.30
CA ALA A 276 17.19 7.53 -19.17
C ALA A 276 16.89 7.92 -20.62
N LYS A 277 17.43 7.14 -21.54
CA LYS A 277 17.25 7.34 -22.98
C LYS A 277 16.36 6.24 -23.56
N PRO A 278 15.69 6.49 -24.70
CA PRO A 278 14.91 5.47 -25.37
C PRO A 278 15.68 4.16 -25.57
N GLY A 279 15.07 3.03 -25.20
CA GLY A 279 15.66 1.70 -25.26
C GLY A 279 16.35 1.24 -23.97
N GLN A 280 16.55 2.11 -22.98
CA GLN A 280 16.99 1.71 -21.64
C GLN A 280 15.81 1.25 -20.78
N PRO A 281 15.99 0.26 -19.89
CA PRO A 281 14.91 -0.22 -19.01
C PRO A 281 14.33 0.87 -18.09
N GLU A 282 15.15 1.84 -17.70
CA GLU A 282 14.75 2.99 -16.88
C GLU A 282 13.92 4.03 -17.64
N PHE A 283 13.87 3.97 -18.97
CA PHE A 283 13.13 4.92 -19.78
C PHE A 283 11.61 4.66 -19.71
N ASN A 284 10.93 5.41 -18.86
CA ASN A 284 9.49 5.30 -18.74
C ASN A 284 8.76 5.99 -19.90
N THR A 285 7.79 5.28 -20.47
CA THR A 285 6.80 5.86 -21.36
C THR A 285 5.45 6.00 -20.65
N CYS A 286 4.51 6.70 -21.27
CA CYS A 286 3.16 6.75 -20.75
C CYS A 286 2.11 6.74 -21.87
N ASP A 287 0.97 6.11 -21.55
CA ASP A 287 -0.24 6.10 -22.35
C ASP A 287 -1.26 7.07 -21.75
N ILE A 288 -1.83 7.93 -22.56
CA ILE A 288 -2.74 8.97 -22.10
C ILE A 288 -4.15 8.62 -22.54
N TRP A 289 -5.01 8.34 -21.55
CA TRP A 289 -6.41 8.06 -21.73
C TRP A 289 -7.23 9.29 -21.35
N VAL A 290 -8.22 9.63 -22.19
CA VAL A 290 -9.08 10.79 -21.96
C VAL A 290 -10.54 10.40 -22.11
N ARG A 291 -11.39 11.06 -21.33
CA ARG A 291 -12.83 11.04 -21.52
C ARG A 291 -13.36 12.45 -21.77
N LYS A 292 -14.44 12.55 -22.53
CA LYS A 292 -15.11 13.84 -22.71
C LYS A 292 -15.85 14.22 -21.42
N PRO A 293 -15.92 15.50 -21.06
CA PRO A 293 -16.68 15.96 -19.90
C PRO A 293 -18.11 15.38 -19.88
N GLY A 294 -18.52 14.84 -18.74
CA GLY A 294 -19.84 14.23 -18.57
C GLY A 294 -20.01 12.83 -19.21
N LYS A 295 -18.96 12.25 -19.77
CA LYS A 295 -18.96 10.86 -20.24
C LYS A 295 -18.18 9.98 -19.25
N VAL A 296 -18.53 8.68 -19.24
CA VAL A 296 -17.88 7.68 -18.39
C VAL A 296 -16.79 6.90 -19.13
N LYS A 297 -16.84 6.87 -20.45
CA LYS A 297 -15.93 6.06 -21.27
C LYS A 297 -14.66 6.81 -21.63
N TYR A 298 -13.53 6.23 -21.24
CA TYR A 298 -12.20 6.68 -21.65
C TYR A 298 -11.85 6.14 -23.05
N SER A 299 -11.02 6.89 -23.75
CA SER A 299 -10.40 6.49 -25.02
C SER A 299 -8.92 6.81 -25.01
N LEU A 300 -8.09 5.95 -25.57
CA LEU A 300 -6.67 6.19 -25.72
C LEU A 300 -6.45 7.37 -26.67
N TRP A 301 -5.83 8.44 -26.17
CA TRP A 301 -5.54 9.64 -26.94
C TRP A 301 -4.11 9.63 -27.50
N LYS A 302 -3.13 9.25 -26.67
CA LYS A 302 -1.73 9.12 -27.07
C LYS A 302 -1.12 7.89 -26.42
N LYS A 303 -0.20 7.25 -27.13
CA LYS A 303 0.51 6.06 -26.68
C LYS A 303 2.03 6.29 -26.71
N ASP A 304 2.74 5.60 -25.82
CA ASP A 304 4.21 5.52 -25.78
C ASP A 304 4.90 6.91 -25.75
N LYS A 305 4.35 7.88 -25.00
CA LYS A 305 4.98 9.19 -24.82
C LYS A 305 6.07 9.11 -23.77
N PRO A 306 7.25 9.75 -23.95
CA PRO A 306 8.25 9.87 -22.88
C PRO A 306 7.63 10.49 -21.63
N PHE A 307 7.69 9.80 -20.50
CA PHE A 307 7.02 10.24 -19.27
C PHE A 307 7.62 11.55 -18.72
N VAL A 308 8.97 11.68 -18.75
CA VAL A 308 9.67 12.90 -18.32
C VAL A 308 9.22 14.13 -19.14
N GLU A 309 9.13 13.99 -20.45
CA GLU A 309 8.67 15.08 -21.33
C GLU A 309 7.19 15.41 -21.06
N TYR A 310 6.37 14.40 -20.83
CA TYR A 310 4.98 14.61 -20.47
C TYR A 310 4.83 15.41 -19.18
N ILE A 311 5.52 15.04 -18.12
CA ILE A 311 5.47 15.73 -16.82
C ILE A 311 5.97 17.18 -16.96
N LYS A 312 7.10 17.40 -17.67
CA LYS A 312 7.58 18.76 -17.97
C LYS A 312 6.57 19.58 -18.77
N SER A 313 5.89 18.97 -19.76
CA SER A 313 4.85 19.64 -20.57
C SER A 313 3.62 20.03 -19.74
N ARG A 314 3.42 19.38 -18.56
CA ARG A 314 2.38 19.73 -17.60
C ARG A 314 2.79 20.86 -16.64
N GLY A 315 4.00 21.41 -16.79
CA GLY A 315 4.51 22.51 -15.99
C GLY A 315 5.23 22.09 -14.70
N PHE A 316 5.56 20.80 -14.54
CA PHE A 316 6.30 20.36 -13.38
C PHE A 316 7.80 20.65 -13.53
N THR A 317 8.37 21.22 -12.47
CA THR A 317 9.82 21.19 -12.20
C THR A 317 10.15 19.89 -11.47
N ILE A 318 11.22 19.22 -11.87
CA ILE A 318 11.63 17.93 -11.30
C ILE A 318 12.88 18.13 -10.46
N ILE A 319 12.81 17.78 -9.18
CA ILE A 319 13.99 17.67 -8.30
C ILE A 319 14.54 16.24 -8.51
N PRO A 320 15.79 16.11 -8.98
CA PRO A 320 16.42 14.80 -9.14
C PRO A 320 16.79 14.22 -7.77
N ILE A 321 16.55 12.92 -7.60
CA ILE A 321 17.03 12.12 -6.47
C ILE A 321 18.21 11.30 -6.94
N ASP A 322 19.35 11.46 -6.30
CA ASP A 322 20.56 10.72 -6.62
C ASP A 322 20.53 9.28 -6.06
N TYR A 323 21.41 8.43 -6.55
CA TYR A 323 21.39 7.00 -6.25
C TYR A 323 21.48 6.71 -4.74
N ASP A 324 22.37 7.39 -4.02
CA ASP A 324 22.53 7.14 -2.58
C ASP A 324 21.28 7.56 -1.79
N ASP A 325 20.66 8.68 -2.14
CA ASP A 325 19.39 9.12 -1.55
C ASP A 325 18.21 8.21 -1.97
N GLU A 326 18.23 7.70 -3.22
CA GLU A 326 17.25 6.70 -3.69
C GLU A 326 17.31 5.43 -2.83
N MET A 327 18.53 4.92 -2.53
CA MET A 327 18.73 3.74 -1.67
C MET A 327 18.26 3.96 -0.23
N HIS A 328 18.12 5.22 0.21
CA HIS A 328 17.52 5.61 1.48
C HIS A 328 16.05 6.08 1.33
N TYR A 329 15.36 5.66 0.26
CA TYR A 329 13.94 5.93 0.01
C TYR A 329 13.55 7.42 0.03
N ALA A 330 14.46 8.32 -0.35
CA ALA A 330 14.21 9.76 -0.40
C ALA A 330 12.99 10.14 -1.24
N ASN A 331 12.65 9.37 -2.27
CA ASN A 331 11.52 9.62 -3.15
C ASN A 331 10.17 9.17 -2.55
N ASN A 332 10.18 8.28 -1.55
CA ASN A 332 8.98 7.70 -0.93
C ASN A 332 8.51 8.54 0.28
N PHE A 333 8.47 9.87 0.13
CA PHE A 333 7.95 10.80 1.14
C PHE A 333 6.42 10.93 1.06
N LEU A 334 5.80 11.34 2.16
CA LEU A 334 4.40 11.74 2.20
C LEU A 334 4.28 13.27 2.06
N THR A 335 3.56 13.75 1.07
CA THR A 335 3.18 15.16 0.99
C THR A 335 1.96 15.41 1.88
N ILE A 336 2.14 16.20 2.94
CA ILE A 336 1.07 16.50 3.90
C ILE A 336 0.34 17.82 3.60
N ALA A 337 0.99 18.73 2.87
CA ALA A 337 0.42 19.97 2.36
C ALA A 337 1.26 20.47 1.17
N PRO A 338 0.81 21.49 0.39
CA PRO A 338 1.65 22.05 -0.68
C PRO A 338 3.02 22.46 -0.17
N ARG A 339 4.09 21.93 -0.77
CA ARG A 339 5.49 22.13 -0.39
C ARG A 339 5.86 21.73 1.05
N HIS A 340 5.07 20.87 1.67
CA HIS A 340 5.33 20.35 2.99
C HIS A 340 5.29 18.80 2.94
N ILE A 341 6.44 18.18 3.15
CA ILE A 341 6.61 16.74 3.05
C ILE A 341 7.16 16.14 4.35
N MET A 342 6.85 14.89 4.58
CA MET A 342 7.48 14.06 5.61
C MET A 342 8.32 12.99 4.91
N ALA A 343 9.62 12.98 5.15
CA ALA A 343 10.58 12.12 4.48
C ALA A 343 11.52 11.45 5.48
N VAL A 344 12.09 10.33 5.10
CA VAL A 344 13.08 9.60 5.93
C VAL A 344 14.32 10.46 6.13
N GLY A 345 14.84 10.49 7.37
CA GLY A 345 16.09 11.14 7.72
C GLY A 345 17.32 10.53 7.02
N GLY A 346 18.49 11.11 7.26
CA GLY A 346 19.76 10.57 6.74
C GLY A 346 20.03 10.85 5.25
N GLN A 347 19.22 11.69 4.60
CA GLN A 347 19.45 12.09 3.20
C GLN A 347 20.65 13.02 3.05
N SER A 348 21.26 13.02 1.85
CA SER A 348 22.43 13.84 1.54
C SER A 348 22.19 15.35 1.73
N GLU A 349 23.23 16.11 2.08
CA GLU A 349 23.13 17.57 2.21
C GLU A 349 22.75 18.23 0.87
N GLU A 350 23.18 17.64 -0.25
CA GLU A 350 22.86 18.10 -1.59
C GLU A 350 21.34 18.02 -1.85
N LEU A 351 20.70 16.91 -1.47
CA LEU A 351 19.26 16.76 -1.64
C LEU A 351 18.49 17.69 -0.69
N GLN A 352 18.93 17.78 0.57
CA GLN A 352 18.36 18.72 1.53
C GLN A 352 18.43 20.17 1.01
N GLN A 353 19.56 20.54 0.39
CA GLN A 353 19.71 21.88 -0.21
C GLN A 353 18.77 22.08 -1.40
N ARG A 354 18.60 21.07 -2.28
CA ARG A 354 17.64 21.12 -3.39
C ARG A 354 16.21 21.36 -2.90
N PHE A 355 15.80 20.73 -1.80
CA PHE A 355 14.50 20.97 -1.19
C PHE A 355 14.37 22.39 -0.63
N ARG A 356 15.39 22.88 0.08
CA ARG A 356 15.42 24.28 0.60
C ARG A 356 15.31 25.29 -0.54
N ASP A 357 16.10 25.15 -1.60
CA ASP A 357 16.12 26.03 -2.77
C ASP A 357 14.78 26.02 -3.51
N ALA A 358 14.08 24.88 -3.51
CA ALA A 358 12.73 24.76 -4.07
C ALA A 358 11.62 25.28 -3.11
N GLY A 359 11.97 25.75 -1.92
CA GLY A 359 11.00 26.22 -0.92
C GLY A 359 10.14 25.10 -0.34
N VAL A 360 10.70 23.89 -0.19
CA VAL A 360 10.04 22.73 0.41
C VAL A 360 10.38 22.66 1.88
N THR A 361 9.37 22.58 2.73
CA THR A 361 9.51 22.25 4.14
C THR A 361 9.56 20.72 4.27
N VAL A 362 10.60 20.19 4.89
CA VAL A 362 10.76 18.75 5.12
C VAL A 362 10.77 18.46 6.62
N GLU A 363 9.89 17.60 7.06
CA GLU A 363 9.97 16.96 8.38
C GLU A 363 10.65 15.59 8.22
N TRP A 364 11.82 15.46 8.83
CA TRP A 364 12.60 14.24 8.78
C TRP A 364 12.11 13.25 9.84
N ILE A 365 11.71 12.07 9.39
CA ILE A 365 11.16 11.01 10.24
C ILE A 365 12.19 9.88 10.45
N PRO A 366 12.26 9.31 11.68
CA PRO A 366 13.18 8.22 11.98
C PRO A 366 12.55 6.89 11.54
N LEU A 367 12.87 6.42 10.34
CA LEU A 367 12.40 5.14 9.79
C LEU A 367 13.56 4.26 9.34
N GLU A 368 14.74 4.38 10.00
CA GLU A 368 15.96 3.70 9.56
C GLU A 368 15.85 2.17 9.56
N SER A 369 15.04 1.59 10.45
CA SER A 369 14.78 0.14 10.45
C SER A 369 13.72 -0.24 9.41
N LEU A 370 12.65 0.54 9.32
CA LEU A 370 11.49 0.20 8.49
C LEU A 370 11.75 0.32 6.98
N ILE A 371 12.74 1.12 6.54
CA ILE A 371 13.11 1.22 5.12
C ILE A 371 13.66 -0.10 4.59
N ASP A 372 14.24 -0.96 5.41
CA ASP A 372 14.65 -2.32 5.03
C ASP A 372 13.47 -3.21 4.59
N GLY A 373 12.24 -2.72 4.70
CA GLY A 373 11.03 -3.35 4.18
C GLY A 373 10.67 -3.02 2.73
N TYR A 374 11.54 -2.35 1.98
CA TYR A 374 11.29 -1.86 0.61
C TYR A 374 10.25 -0.74 0.51
N GLY A 375 10.14 0.12 1.51
CA GLY A 375 9.25 1.27 1.49
C GLY A 375 9.46 2.23 2.66
N ALA A 376 8.90 3.42 2.56
CA ALA A 376 9.06 4.48 3.57
C ALA A 376 7.73 5.19 3.87
N ALA A 377 7.79 6.48 4.16
CA ALA A 377 6.67 7.30 4.64
C ALA A 377 5.40 7.18 3.79
N HIS A 378 5.52 7.23 2.45
CA HIS A 378 4.38 7.14 1.55
C HIS A 378 3.74 5.75 1.60
N CYS A 379 4.55 4.70 1.52
CA CYS A 379 4.07 3.32 1.54
C CYS A 379 3.37 2.94 2.85
N MET A 380 3.78 3.52 3.99
CA MET A 380 3.21 3.24 5.32
C MET A 380 1.89 3.98 5.59
N THR A 381 1.40 4.78 4.63
CA THR A 381 0.22 5.64 4.83
C THR A 381 -0.79 5.48 3.72
N GLN A 382 -2.06 5.23 4.08
CA GLN A 382 -3.17 5.38 3.14
C GLN A 382 -3.95 6.64 3.45
N VAL A 383 -3.83 7.64 2.58
CA VAL A 383 -4.54 8.90 2.76
C VAL A 383 -6.00 8.73 2.36
N LEU A 384 -6.88 8.89 3.34
CA LEU A 384 -8.33 8.73 3.17
C LEU A 384 -9.01 10.03 2.72
N GLN A 385 -8.44 11.16 3.16
CA GLN A 385 -9.01 12.47 2.91
C GLN A 385 -7.92 13.52 2.73
N ARG A 386 -8.10 14.39 1.73
CA ARG A 386 -7.32 15.61 1.52
C ARG A 386 -8.24 16.80 1.28
N SER A 387 -7.80 18.01 1.63
CA SER A 387 -8.55 19.22 1.32
C SER A 387 -8.64 19.46 -0.19
N LYS A 388 -9.71 20.14 -0.63
CA LYS A 388 -9.85 20.59 -2.03
C LYS A 388 -9.14 21.92 -2.30
N GLN A 389 -8.74 22.62 -1.25
CA GLN A 389 -8.06 23.92 -1.37
C GLN A 389 -6.55 23.67 -1.45
N TRP A 390 -5.96 24.02 -2.58
CA TRP A 390 -4.52 24.05 -2.86
C TRP A 390 -4.13 25.24 -3.74
#